data_0448679850382482ebd84dee47270a2e
#
_entry.id   0448679850382482ebd84dee47270a2e
#
_cell.length_a   1.000
_cell.length_b   1.000
_cell.length_c   1.000
_cell.angle_alpha   90.00
_cell.angle_beta   90.00
_cell.angle_gamma   90.00
#
_symmetry.space_group_name_H-M   'P 1'
#
loop_
_entity.id
_entity.type
_entity.pdbx_description
1 polymer ?
#
loop_
_entity_poly.entity_id
_entity_poly.type
_entity_poly.pdbx_seq_one_letter_code
_entity_poly.pdbx_strand_id
1 'polypeptide(L)'
;LREPIRKIFEKYNYELPPPISESNFNAYIKEVCKLCESLQRKQELTIYEGGKQKSIYKPRYELVSSHTGRRTFATLLAEKGISLEDIASATGHKNISTLQGYVKMNQKQKADRLNNLITKIEKNDKS
;
A
#
# COMPACT_ATOMS: atom_id res chain seq x y z
N LEU A 1 6.59 -16.88 -11.46
CA LEU A 1 7.22 -16.01 -10.44
C LEU A 1 7.85 -14.81 -11.14
N ARG A 2 7.62 -13.59 -10.58
CA ARG A 2 8.27 -12.38 -11.08
C ARG A 2 9.77 -12.43 -10.79
N GLU A 3 10.57 -11.82 -11.65
CA GLU A 3 12.03 -11.84 -11.58
C GLU A 3 12.63 -11.55 -10.18
N PRO A 4 12.19 -10.52 -9.45
CA PRO A 4 12.72 -10.26 -8.11
C PRO A 4 12.46 -11.42 -7.12
N ILE A 5 11.30 -12.06 -7.22
CA ILE A 5 10.92 -13.19 -6.35
C ILE A 5 11.75 -14.42 -6.71
N ARG A 6 11.94 -14.68 -8.02
CA ARG A 6 12.79 -15.77 -8.49
C ARG A 6 14.21 -15.67 -7.94
N LYS A 7 14.83 -14.48 -8.04
CA LYS A 7 16.18 -14.20 -7.49
C LYS A 7 16.29 -14.47 -5.98
N ILE A 8 15.22 -14.16 -5.23
CA ILE A 8 15.17 -14.45 -3.79
C ILE A 8 15.17 -15.98 -3.58
N PHE A 9 14.32 -16.71 -4.29
CA PHE A 9 14.27 -18.17 -4.16
C PHE A 9 15.58 -18.82 -4.59
N GLU A 10 16.21 -18.41 -5.68
CA GLU A 10 17.52 -18.88 -6.12
C GLU A 10 18.60 -18.63 -5.06
N LYS A 11 18.61 -17.43 -4.45
CA LYS A 11 19.55 -17.09 -3.37
C LYS A 11 19.46 -18.03 -2.17
N TYR A 12 18.27 -18.53 -1.87
CA TYR A 12 18.01 -19.43 -0.73
C TYR A 12 17.83 -20.89 -1.16
N ASN A 13 18.33 -21.28 -2.35
CA ASN A 13 18.22 -22.65 -2.89
C ASN A 13 16.79 -23.20 -2.88
N TYR A 14 15.80 -22.32 -3.12
CA TYR A 14 14.36 -22.63 -3.07
C TYR A 14 13.85 -23.10 -1.69
N GLU A 15 14.65 -22.92 -0.64
CA GLU A 15 14.21 -23.07 0.75
C GLU A 15 13.66 -21.74 1.28
N LEU A 16 12.57 -21.79 2.04
CA LEU A 16 12.05 -20.60 2.69
C LEU A 16 12.90 -20.30 3.94
N PRO A 17 13.22 -19.01 4.16
CA PRO A 17 13.92 -18.63 5.40
C PRO A 17 13.06 -18.98 6.62
N PRO A 18 13.68 -19.20 7.80
CA PRO A 18 12.95 -19.45 9.02
C PRO A 18 11.89 -18.37 9.27
N PRO A 19 10.68 -18.74 9.71
CA PRO A 19 9.65 -17.76 10.01
C PRO A 19 10.07 -16.87 11.18
N ILE A 20 9.79 -15.58 11.05
CA ILE A 20 9.96 -14.61 12.15
C ILE A 20 8.60 -14.22 12.69
N SER A 21 8.53 -13.80 13.97
CA SER A 21 7.29 -13.30 14.54
C SER A 21 6.83 -12.02 13.82
N GLU A 22 5.51 -11.78 13.78
CA GLU A 22 4.97 -10.57 13.18
C GLU A 22 5.50 -9.30 13.87
N SER A 23 5.70 -9.35 15.19
CA SER A 23 6.28 -8.25 15.95
C SER A 23 7.69 -7.91 15.46
N ASN A 24 8.56 -8.92 15.34
CA ASN A 24 9.93 -8.73 14.85
C ASN A 24 9.93 -8.25 13.38
N PHE A 25 9.07 -8.83 12.54
CA PHE A 25 8.92 -8.37 11.15
C PHE A 25 8.55 -6.89 11.08
N ASN A 26 7.57 -6.46 11.88
CA ASN A 26 7.14 -5.06 11.91
C ASN A 26 8.23 -4.13 12.48
N ALA A 27 9.05 -4.58 13.42
CA ALA A 27 10.19 -3.82 13.91
C ALA A 27 11.24 -3.63 12.81
N TYR A 28 11.65 -4.71 12.15
CA TYR A 28 12.67 -4.66 11.09
C TYR A 28 12.22 -3.85 9.87
N ILE A 29 10.96 -3.97 9.45
CA ILE A 29 10.48 -3.18 8.31
C ILE A 29 10.48 -1.68 8.60
N LYS A 30 10.24 -1.27 9.86
CA LYS A 30 10.34 0.14 10.27
C LYS A 30 11.79 0.64 10.25
N GLU A 31 12.73 -0.18 10.69
CA GLU A 31 14.17 0.16 10.62
C GLU A 31 14.62 0.37 9.17
N VAL A 32 14.23 -0.54 8.26
CA VAL A 32 14.51 -0.39 6.83
C VAL A 32 13.84 0.86 6.27
N CYS A 33 12.57 1.09 6.57
CA CYS A 33 11.82 2.26 6.11
C CYS A 33 12.40 3.58 6.65
N LYS A 34 13.03 3.57 7.81
CA LYS A 34 13.71 4.73 8.38
C LYS A 34 14.87 5.22 7.51
N LEU A 35 15.46 4.36 6.68
CA LEU A 35 16.52 4.74 5.75
C LEU A 35 15.99 5.49 4.51
N CYS A 36 14.69 5.48 4.27
CA CYS A 36 14.07 6.13 3.12
C CYS A 36 13.72 7.59 3.44
N GLU A 37 14.35 8.56 2.78
CA GLU A 37 14.11 10.00 2.99
C GLU A 37 12.63 10.38 2.83
N SER A 38 11.94 9.83 1.84
CA SER A 38 10.52 10.09 1.59
C SER A 38 9.60 9.69 2.75
N LEU A 39 10.04 8.75 3.61
CA LEU A 39 9.30 8.26 4.76
C LEU A 39 9.66 8.97 6.08
N GLN A 40 10.62 9.88 6.06
CA GLN A 40 10.97 10.71 7.23
C GLN A 40 9.94 11.80 7.52
N ARG A 41 9.12 12.16 6.54
CA ARG A 41 8.08 13.19 6.70
C ARG A 41 7.09 12.78 7.78
N LYS A 42 6.80 13.71 8.68
CA LYS A 42 5.77 13.53 9.71
C LYS A 42 4.38 13.55 9.09
N GLN A 43 3.54 12.68 9.60
CA GLN A 43 2.11 12.62 9.26
C GLN A 43 1.30 12.86 10.51
N GLU A 44 0.27 13.69 10.38
CA GLU A 44 -0.72 13.90 11.42
C GLU A 44 -1.63 12.66 11.53
N LEU A 45 -1.84 12.25 12.76
CA LEU A 45 -2.75 11.17 13.12
C LEU A 45 -3.73 11.68 14.16
N THR A 46 -4.99 11.43 13.90
CA THR A 46 -6.04 11.66 14.90
C THR A 46 -6.17 10.43 15.78
N ILE A 47 -5.99 10.61 17.06
CA ILE A 47 -6.24 9.57 18.07
C ILE A 47 -7.35 10.03 19.03
N TYR A 48 -8.02 9.07 19.65
CA TYR A 48 -9.03 9.31 20.66
C TYR A 48 -8.49 8.82 22.00
N GLU A 49 -8.34 9.70 22.95
CA GLU A 49 -7.86 9.41 24.31
C GLU A 49 -8.85 9.98 25.31
N GLY A 50 -9.43 9.12 26.17
CA GLY A 50 -10.44 9.56 27.15
C GLY A 50 -11.68 10.21 26.53
N GLY A 51 -12.11 9.77 25.34
CA GLY A 51 -13.25 10.34 24.61
C GLY A 51 -12.98 11.69 23.93
N LYS A 52 -11.76 12.22 24.01
CA LYS A 52 -11.34 13.46 23.35
C LYS A 52 -10.47 13.15 22.13
N GLN A 53 -10.71 13.89 21.06
CA GLN A 53 -9.88 13.85 19.85
C GLN A 53 -8.58 14.60 20.10
N LYS A 54 -7.44 13.98 19.71
CA LYS A 54 -6.11 14.55 19.84
C LYS A 54 -5.33 14.29 18.54
N SER A 55 -4.61 15.28 18.07
CA SER A 55 -3.68 15.13 16.94
C SER A 55 -2.28 14.83 17.45
N ILE A 56 -1.65 13.80 16.89
CA ILE A 56 -0.25 13.47 17.10
C ILE A 56 0.48 13.42 15.76
N TYR A 57 1.77 13.70 15.78
CA TYR A 57 2.61 13.69 14.59
C TYR A 57 3.64 12.58 14.69
N LYS A 58 3.64 11.64 13.73
CA LYS A 58 4.63 10.56 13.65
C LYS A 58 5.30 10.54 12.28
N PRO A 59 6.59 10.18 12.19
CA PRO A 59 7.23 9.91 10.91
C PRO A 59 6.51 8.77 10.18
N ARG A 60 6.40 8.84 8.86
CA ARG A 60 5.70 7.83 8.08
C ARG A 60 6.27 6.43 8.24
N TYR A 61 7.59 6.30 8.42
CA TYR A 61 8.22 4.99 8.62
C TYR A 61 7.70 4.25 9.86
N GLU A 62 7.30 4.98 10.91
CA GLU A 62 6.71 4.36 12.11
C GLU A 62 5.30 3.79 11.87
N LEU A 63 4.63 4.23 10.81
CA LEU A 63 3.28 3.81 10.45
C LEU A 63 3.27 2.59 9.52
N VAL A 64 4.45 2.17 9.03
CA VAL A 64 4.57 1.00 8.16
C VAL A 64 4.45 -0.28 8.98
N SER A 65 3.73 -1.26 8.44
CA SER A 65 3.54 -2.58 9.02
C SER A 65 3.42 -3.64 7.92
N SER A 66 3.35 -4.92 8.29
CA SER A 66 3.05 -6.04 7.39
C SER A 66 1.81 -5.78 6.53
N HIS A 67 0.77 -5.20 7.13
CA HIS A 67 -0.47 -4.84 6.44
C HIS A 67 -0.31 -3.73 5.40
N THR A 68 0.68 -2.84 5.57
CA THR A 68 0.92 -1.75 4.61
C THR A 68 1.27 -2.29 3.23
N GLY A 69 2.15 -3.28 3.15
CA GLY A 69 2.52 -3.92 1.89
C GLY A 69 1.31 -4.57 1.20
N ARG A 70 0.52 -5.33 1.97
CA ARG A 70 -0.69 -6.00 1.47
C ARG A 70 -1.73 -5.00 0.95
N ARG A 71 -1.97 -3.91 1.69
CA ARG A 71 -2.89 -2.84 1.27
C ARG A 71 -2.41 -2.14 0.01
N THR A 72 -1.13 -1.78 -0.03
CA THR A 72 -0.52 -1.12 -1.19
C THR A 72 -0.61 -2.00 -2.43
N PHE A 73 -0.31 -3.28 -2.32
CA PHE A 73 -0.41 -4.22 -3.43
C PHE A 73 -1.85 -4.32 -3.95
N ALA A 74 -2.83 -4.49 -3.06
CA ALA A 74 -4.25 -4.53 -3.43
C ALA A 74 -4.71 -3.23 -4.13
N THR A 75 -4.29 -2.09 -3.61
CA THR A 75 -4.59 -0.78 -4.19
C THR A 75 -4.01 -0.62 -5.59
N LEU A 76 -2.74 -0.97 -5.78
CA LEU A 76 -2.07 -0.89 -7.08
C LEU A 76 -2.68 -1.81 -8.13
N LEU A 77 -3.15 -3.00 -7.74
CA LEU A 77 -3.86 -3.90 -8.64
C LEU A 77 -5.23 -3.33 -9.04
N ALA A 78 -5.97 -2.78 -8.08
CA ALA A 78 -7.25 -2.14 -8.35
C ALA A 78 -7.10 -0.92 -9.27
N GLU A 79 -6.04 -0.12 -9.12
CA GLU A 79 -5.72 0.99 -10.01
C GLU A 79 -5.42 0.55 -11.44
N LYS A 80 -4.92 -0.68 -11.62
CA LYS A 80 -4.68 -1.30 -12.92
C LYS A 80 -5.93 -1.93 -13.53
N GLY A 81 -7.07 -1.86 -12.85
CA GLY A 81 -8.34 -2.41 -13.33
C GLY A 81 -8.53 -3.90 -13.06
N ILE A 82 -7.70 -4.51 -12.21
CA ILE A 82 -7.90 -5.91 -11.78
C ILE A 82 -9.16 -6.00 -10.92
N SER A 83 -9.95 -7.06 -11.10
CA SER A 83 -11.20 -7.27 -10.35
C SER A 83 -10.93 -7.45 -8.84
N LEU A 84 -11.91 -7.07 -8.01
CA LEU A 84 -11.77 -7.24 -6.56
C LEU A 84 -11.70 -8.69 -6.15
N GLU A 85 -12.35 -9.59 -6.89
CA GLU A 85 -12.35 -11.02 -6.69
C GLU A 85 -10.95 -11.60 -6.93
N ASP A 86 -10.30 -11.22 -8.03
CA ASP A 86 -8.94 -11.64 -8.35
C ASP A 86 -7.93 -11.09 -7.33
N ILE A 87 -8.10 -9.84 -6.90
CA ILE A 87 -7.28 -9.22 -5.85
C ILE A 87 -7.46 -9.95 -4.52
N ALA A 88 -8.71 -10.30 -4.15
CA ALA A 88 -9.00 -11.04 -2.93
C ALA A 88 -8.32 -12.41 -2.94
N SER A 89 -8.42 -13.12 -4.06
CA SER A 89 -7.75 -14.41 -4.26
C SER A 89 -6.23 -14.29 -4.14
N ALA A 90 -5.61 -13.32 -4.83
CA ALA A 90 -4.16 -13.11 -4.84
C ALA A 90 -3.61 -12.66 -3.47
N THR A 91 -4.40 -11.95 -2.69
CA THR A 91 -4.00 -11.38 -1.40
C THR A 91 -4.51 -12.20 -0.20
N GLY A 92 -5.33 -13.23 -0.42
CA GLY A 92 -5.93 -14.04 0.63
C GLY A 92 -6.91 -13.26 1.52
N HIS A 93 -7.61 -12.26 0.98
CA HIS A 93 -8.67 -11.59 1.72
C HIS A 93 -9.94 -12.46 1.74
N LYS A 94 -10.39 -12.81 2.94
CA LYS A 94 -11.64 -13.56 3.12
C LYS A 94 -12.88 -12.69 2.87
N ASN A 95 -12.74 -11.37 2.98
CA ASN A 95 -13.85 -10.44 2.86
C ASN A 95 -13.53 -9.33 1.84
N ILE A 96 -14.29 -9.31 0.75
CA ILE A 96 -14.16 -8.32 -0.33
C ILE A 96 -14.51 -6.90 0.15
N SER A 97 -15.38 -6.75 1.18
CA SER A 97 -15.73 -5.44 1.72
C SER A 97 -14.51 -4.67 2.26
N THR A 98 -13.52 -5.39 2.77
CA THR A 98 -12.25 -4.80 3.21
C THR A 98 -11.49 -4.18 2.03
N LEU A 99 -11.49 -4.84 0.87
CA LEU A 99 -10.87 -4.32 -0.36
C LEU A 99 -11.63 -3.13 -0.92
N GLN A 100 -12.96 -3.15 -0.87
CA GLN A 100 -13.80 -2.04 -1.31
C GLN A 100 -13.47 -0.75 -0.56
N GLY A 101 -13.16 -0.84 0.74
CA GLY A 101 -12.70 0.30 1.52
C GLY A 101 -11.43 0.96 0.95
N TYR A 102 -10.46 0.15 0.50
CA TYR A 102 -9.21 0.67 -0.09
C TYR A 102 -9.43 1.28 -1.48
N VAL A 103 -10.30 0.68 -2.28
CA VAL A 103 -10.64 1.17 -3.63
C VAL A 103 -11.43 2.47 -3.57
N LYS A 104 -12.36 2.61 -2.63
CA LYS A 104 -13.13 3.85 -2.44
C LYS A 104 -12.26 5.04 -2.06
N MET A 105 -11.22 4.84 -1.25
CA MET A 105 -10.27 5.91 -0.92
C MET A 105 -9.54 6.45 -2.14
N ASN A 106 -9.38 5.64 -3.19
CA ASN A 106 -8.70 6.03 -4.42
C ASN A 106 -9.63 6.54 -5.54
N GLN A 107 -10.93 6.49 -5.37
CA GLN A 107 -11.87 6.96 -6.41
C GLN A 107 -11.69 8.45 -6.72
N LYS A 108 -11.38 9.28 -5.72
CA LYS A 108 -11.07 10.69 -5.92
C LYS A 108 -9.83 10.87 -6.80
N GLN A 109 -8.76 10.13 -6.53
CA GLN A 109 -7.55 10.15 -7.36
C GLN A 109 -7.80 9.66 -8.78
N LYS A 110 -8.70 8.66 -8.96
CA LYS A 110 -9.10 8.20 -10.29
C LYS A 110 -9.89 9.25 -11.05
N ALA A 111 -10.81 9.95 -10.40
CA ALA A 111 -11.56 11.05 -11.00
C ALA A 111 -10.61 12.19 -11.43
N ASP A 112 -9.68 12.58 -10.57
CA ASP A 112 -8.68 13.60 -10.88
C ASP A 112 -7.79 13.19 -12.07
N ARG A 113 -7.37 11.92 -12.11
CA ARG A 113 -6.57 11.38 -13.22
C ARG A 113 -7.36 11.34 -14.54
N LEU A 114 -8.63 10.94 -14.48
CA LEU A 114 -9.51 10.92 -15.64
C LEU A 114 -9.71 12.32 -16.19
N ASN A 115 -9.99 13.30 -15.34
CA ASN A 115 -10.13 14.71 -15.71
C ASN A 115 -8.86 15.24 -16.38
N ASN A 116 -7.68 14.90 -15.85
CA ASN A 116 -6.40 15.28 -16.45
C ASN A 116 -6.19 14.64 -17.84
N LEU A 117 -6.62 13.39 -18.04
CA LEU A 117 -6.54 12.72 -19.35
C LEU A 117 -7.50 13.35 -20.36
N ILE A 118 -8.74 13.63 -19.97
CA ILE A 118 -9.73 14.31 -20.82
C ILE A 118 -9.21 15.69 -21.26
N THR A 119 -8.69 16.48 -20.33
CA THR A 119 -8.10 17.80 -20.63
C THR A 119 -6.91 17.71 -21.61
N LYS A 120 -6.11 16.64 -21.54
CA LYS A 120 -5.01 16.43 -22.50
C LYS A 120 -5.52 16.08 -23.91
N ILE A 121 -6.57 15.25 -24.01
CA ILE A 121 -7.19 14.89 -25.28
C ILE A 121 -7.77 16.14 -25.95
N GLU A 122 -8.55 16.92 -25.21
CA GLU A 122 -9.17 18.16 -25.70
C GLU A 122 -8.16 19.22 -26.18
N LYS A 123 -6.96 19.24 -25.59
CA LYS A 123 -5.87 20.12 -26.04
C LYS A 123 -5.21 19.64 -27.33
N ASN A 124 -5.10 18.32 -27.53
CA ASN A 124 -4.52 17.74 -28.73
C ASN A 124 -5.46 17.84 -29.94
N ASP A 125 -6.78 17.79 -29.72
CA ASP A 125 -7.78 17.95 -30.80
C ASP A 125 -7.93 19.41 -31.30
N LYS A 126 -7.36 20.38 -30.57
CA LYS A 126 -7.36 21.81 -30.94
C LYS A 126 -6.05 22.28 -31.61
N SER A 127 -5.13 21.38 -31.82
CA SER A 127 -3.89 21.62 -32.55
C SER A 127 -3.91 20.97 -33.92
#